data_658f01c8a1acd18f8069e1fd13205ceb
#
_entry.id   658f01c8a1acd18f8069e1fd13205ceb
#
_cell.length_a   1.000
_cell.length_b   1.000
_cell.length_c   1.000
_cell.angle_alpha   90.00
_cell.angle_beta   90.00
_cell.angle_gamma   90.00
#
_symmetry.space_group_name_H-M   'P 1'
#
loop_
_entity.id
_entity.type
_entity.pdbx_description
1 polymer ?
#
loop_
_entity_poly.entity_id
_entity_poly.type
_entity_poly.pdbx_seq_one_letter_code
_entity_poly.pdbx_strand_id
1 'polypeptide(L)'
;MIELKLSQGAKPGHGGVLRAAKATAEIAAIRGVPMGQDCVSPAAHSAFSTPLGLLQFIATMRDLSGGKPTGFKLCVGHKWEFMAICKAMLESGITP
;
A
#
# COMPACT_ATOMS: atom_id res chain seq x y z
N MET A 1 7.18 -12.02 7.48
CA MET A 1 5.95 -11.21 7.40
C MET A 1 5.99 -10.35 6.16
N ILE A 2 4.87 -10.21 5.50
CA ILE A 2 4.71 -9.35 4.32
C ILE A 2 3.82 -8.16 4.72
N GLU A 3 4.20 -6.96 4.35
CA GLU A 3 3.47 -5.75 4.67
C GLU A 3 3.07 -5.00 3.39
N LEU A 4 1.78 -4.74 3.24
CA LEU A 4 1.25 -3.87 2.20
C LEU A 4 1.26 -2.42 2.68
N LYS A 5 2.02 -1.57 2.04
CA LYS A 5 2.11 -0.16 2.41
C LYS A 5 1.09 0.65 1.61
N LEU A 6 0.06 1.15 2.29
CA LEU A 6 -0.97 2.01 1.69
C LEU A 6 -0.53 3.47 1.63
N SER A 7 0.14 3.93 2.69
CA SER A 7 0.64 5.30 2.77
C SER A 7 1.87 5.36 3.68
N GLN A 8 2.62 6.45 3.59
CA GLN A 8 3.80 6.62 4.43
C GLN A 8 3.67 7.77 5.40
N GLY A 9 4.17 7.56 6.61
CA GLY A 9 4.26 8.58 7.65
C GLY A 9 2.91 9.13 8.08
N ALA A 10 2.88 10.39 8.38
CA ALA A 10 1.71 11.13 8.83
C ALA A 10 1.05 11.94 7.70
N LYS A 11 1.00 11.37 6.49
CA LYS A 11 0.45 12.06 5.31
C LYS A 11 -0.64 11.24 4.66
N PRO A 12 -1.89 11.30 5.18
CA PRO A 12 -3.02 10.61 4.55
C PRO A 12 -3.24 11.12 3.12
N GLY A 13 -3.44 10.21 2.18
CA GLY A 13 -3.68 10.55 0.78
C GLY A 13 -2.50 11.19 0.05
N HIS A 14 -1.32 11.22 0.67
CA HIS A 14 -0.09 11.71 0.05
C HIS A 14 0.95 10.61 -0.05
N GLY A 15 1.50 10.42 -1.23
CA GLY A 15 2.65 9.56 -1.45
C GLY A 15 3.96 10.31 -1.26
N GLY A 16 5.06 9.57 -1.35
CA GLY A 16 6.40 10.15 -1.42
C GLY A 16 6.71 10.69 -2.82
N VAL A 17 7.71 11.55 -2.90
CA VAL A 17 8.25 12.04 -4.17
C VAL A 17 9.72 11.65 -4.27
N LEU A 18 10.08 10.91 -5.31
CA LEU A 18 11.46 10.68 -5.71
C LEU A 18 11.83 11.75 -6.74
N ARG A 19 12.64 12.72 -6.33
CA ARG A 19 13.05 13.81 -7.20
C ARG A 19 13.95 13.32 -8.35
N ALA A 20 13.84 13.96 -9.50
CA ALA A 20 14.62 13.63 -10.70
C ALA A 20 16.12 13.53 -10.42
N ALA A 21 16.67 14.43 -9.61
CA ALA A 21 18.10 14.43 -9.24
C ALA A 21 18.53 13.19 -8.45
N LYS A 22 17.60 12.49 -7.78
CA LYS A 22 17.82 11.26 -7.03
C LYS A 22 17.46 10.00 -7.83
N ALA A 23 16.79 10.14 -8.95
CA ALA A 23 16.41 9.04 -9.83
C ALA A 23 17.59 8.67 -10.74
N THR A 24 18.66 8.15 -10.16
CA THR A 24 19.84 7.66 -10.88
C THR A 24 19.51 6.39 -11.66
N ALA A 25 20.39 6.00 -12.58
CA ALA A 25 20.19 4.77 -13.37
C ALA A 25 20.01 3.53 -12.49
N GLU A 26 20.79 3.40 -11.41
CA GLU A 26 20.69 2.29 -10.46
C GLU A 26 19.36 2.30 -9.72
N ILE A 27 18.95 3.44 -9.15
CA ILE A 27 17.68 3.58 -8.44
C ILE A 27 16.49 3.37 -9.37
N ALA A 28 16.55 3.93 -10.58
CA ALA A 28 15.52 3.76 -11.60
C ALA A 28 15.31 2.29 -11.97
N ALA A 29 16.41 1.55 -12.17
CA ALA A 29 16.36 0.12 -12.47
C ALA A 29 15.78 -0.70 -11.31
N ILE A 30 16.20 -0.44 -10.06
CA ILE A 30 15.72 -1.16 -8.89
C ILE A 30 14.23 -0.88 -8.62
N ARG A 31 13.79 0.36 -8.80
CA ARG A 31 12.42 0.78 -8.51
C ARG A 31 11.47 0.67 -9.70
N GLY A 32 11.97 0.39 -10.90
CA GLY A 32 11.16 0.31 -12.10
C GLY A 32 10.53 1.64 -12.52
N VAL A 33 11.25 2.74 -12.32
CA VAL A 33 10.80 4.11 -12.65
C VAL A 33 11.72 4.76 -13.69
N PRO A 34 11.27 5.78 -14.45
CA PRO A 34 12.12 6.48 -15.41
C PRO A 34 13.26 7.22 -14.70
N MET A 35 14.45 7.18 -15.30
CA MET A 35 15.61 7.92 -14.85
C MET A 35 15.45 9.41 -15.16
N GLY A 36 15.91 10.27 -14.25
CA GLY A 36 15.95 11.72 -14.47
C GLY A 36 14.60 12.42 -14.48
N GLN A 37 13.56 11.76 -13.98
CA GLN A 37 12.22 12.32 -13.84
C GLN A 37 11.74 12.20 -12.40
N ASP A 38 10.94 13.18 -11.96
CA ASP A 38 10.26 13.09 -10.66
C ASP A 38 9.27 11.92 -10.68
N CYS A 39 9.34 11.06 -9.66
CA CYS A 39 8.39 9.98 -9.48
C CYS A 39 7.51 10.29 -8.26
N VAL A 40 6.24 10.55 -8.50
CA VAL A 40 5.25 10.85 -7.46
C VAL A 40 4.45 9.60 -7.17
N SER A 41 4.49 9.13 -5.91
CA SER A 41 3.66 8.02 -5.48
C SER A 41 2.18 8.39 -5.52
N PRO A 42 1.29 7.50 -6.00
CA PRO A 42 -0.13 7.80 -6.04
C PRO A 42 -0.75 7.91 -4.64
N ALA A 43 -1.85 8.65 -4.54
CA ALA A 43 -2.60 8.80 -3.30
C ALA A 43 -3.36 7.53 -2.89
N ALA A 44 -3.70 6.68 -3.86
CA ALA A 44 -4.44 5.44 -3.67
C ALA A 44 -3.71 4.26 -4.32
N HIS A 45 -3.92 3.06 -3.78
CA HIS A 45 -3.35 1.83 -4.35
C HIS A 45 -4.15 1.42 -5.58
N SER A 46 -3.45 0.98 -6.64
CA SER A 46 -4.08 0.62 -7.92
C SER A 46 -4.77 -0.74 -7.91
N ALA A 47 -4.41 -1.64 -6.99
CA ALA A 47 -4.92 -3.02 -6.97
C ALA A 47 -6.32 -3.15 -6.36
N PHE A 48 -6.80 -2.16 -5.63
CA PHE A 48 -8.12 -2.17 -4.98
C PHE A 48 -8.59 -0.74 -4.72
N SER A 49 -9.92 -0.58 -4.54
CA SER A 49 -10.56 0.72 -4.30
C SER A 49 -11.49 0.74 -3.09
N THR A 50 -11.66 -0.40 -2.42
CA THR A 50 -12.56 -0.56 -1.27
C THR A 50 -11.84 -1.25 -0.10
N PRO A 51 -12.32 -1.08 1.15
CA PRO A 51 -11.80 -1.83 2.29
C PRO A 51 -11.90 -3.35 2.10
N LEU A 52 -12.98 -3.83 1.53
CA LEU A 52 -13.13 -5.27 1.23
C LEU A 52 -12.10 -5.72 0.19
N GLY A 53 -11.87 -4.93 -0.85
CA GLY A 53 -10.84 -5.19 -1.86
C GLY A 53 -9.43 -5.25 -1.27
N LEU A 54 -9.12 -4.39 -0.29
CA LEU A 54 -7.87 -4.44 0.47
C LEU A 54 -7.70 -5.80 1.16
N LEU A 55 -8.72 -6.29 1.85
CA LEU A 55 -8.64 -7.56 2.57
C LEU A 55 -8.53 -8.75 1.61
N GLN A 56 -9.22 -8.72 0.49
CA GLN A 56 -9.09 -9.73 -0.55
C GLN A 56 -7.68 -9.76 -1.13
N PHE A 57 -7.07 -8.60 -1.35
CA PHE A 57 -5.69 -8.50 -1.81
C PHE A 57 -4.70 -9.05 -0.77
N ILE A 58 -4.92 -8.78 0.51
CA ILE A 58 -4.12 -9.36 1.61
C ILE A 58 -4.23 -10.88 1.63
N ALA A 59 -5.41 -11.42 1.47
CA ALA A 59 -5.61 -12.87 1.37
C ALA A 59 -4.84 -13.47 0.19
N THR A 60 -4.88 -12.82 -0.97
CA THR A 60 -4.12 -13.22 -2.15
C THR A 60 -2.61 -13.22 -1.89
N MET A 61 -2.09 -12.17 -1.26
CA MET A 61 -0.67 -12.10 -0.90
C MET A 61 -0.26 -13.22 0.06
N ARG A 62 -1.13 -13.55 1.02
CA ARG A 62 -0.91 -14.66 1.96
C ARG A 62 -0.84 -15.99 1.22
N ASP A 63 -1.74 -16.24 0.30
CA ASP A 63 -1.76 -17.47 -0.49
C ASP A 63 -0.52 -17.60 -1.39
N LEU A 64 -0.18 -16.52 -2.12
CA LEU A 64 0.98 -16.51 -3.01
C LEU A 64 2.31 -16.66 -2.26
N SER A 65 2.36 -16.24 -1.01
CA SER A 65 3.57 -16.36 -0.18
C SER A 65 3.70 -17.68 0.59
N GLY A 66 2.77 -18.61 0.39
CA GLY A 66 2.77 -19.88 1.10
C GLY A 66 2.30 -19.77 2.56
N GLY A 67 1.39 -18.86 2.85
CA GLY A 67 0.80 -18.70 4.18
C GLY A 67 1.58 -17.80 5.13
N LYS A 68 2.49 -16.98 4.65
CA LYS A 68 3.21 -16.04 5.52
C LYS A 68 2.27 -15.01 6.15
N PRO A 69 2.51 -14.60 7.39
CA PRO A 69 1.76 -13.49 8.00
C PRO A 69 1.81 -12.26 7.11
N THR A 70 0.65 -11.69 6.83
CA THR A 70 0.50 -10.56 5.91
C THR A 70 -0.30 -9.46 6.60
N GLY A 71 0.23 -8.25 6.61
CA GLY A 71 -0.42 -7.10 7.20
C GLY A 71 -0.37 -5.89 6.28
N PHE A 72 -0.79 -4.75 6.79
CA PHE A 72 -0.73 -3.50 6.05
C PHE A 72 -0.32 -2.34 6.94
N LYS A 73 0.23 -1.32 6.31
CA LYS A 73 0.60 -0.06 6.94
C LYS A 73 -0.18 1.07 6.31
N LEU A 74 -0.80 1.91 7.13
CA LEU A 74 -1.52 3.09 6.66
C LEU A 74 -1.27 4.29 7.58
N CYS A 75 -1.51 5.47 7.06
CA CYS A 75 -1.69 6.68 7.85
C CYS A 75 -3.18 6.91 8.06
N VAL A 76 -3.61 6.95 9.31
CA VAL A 76 -5.02 7.20 9.64
C VAL A 76 -5.30 8.70 9.54
N GLY A 77 -6.02 9.11 8.49
CA GLY A 77 -6.48 10.49 8.32
C GLY A 77 -7.75 10.74 9.14
N HIS A 78 -8.75 9.93 8.88
CA HIS A 78 -10.01 9.94 9.62
C HIS A 78 -10.25 8.58 10.27
N LYS A 79 -10.68 8.58 11.53
CA LYS A 79 -10.91 7.34 12.28
C LYS A 79 -11.92 6.40 11.62
N TRP A 80 -12.92 6.94 10.91
CA TRP A 80 -13.91 6.12 10.21
C TRP A 80 -13.33 5.34 9.03
N GLU A 81 -12.24 5.77 8.42
CA GLU A 81 -11.56 5.02 7.38
C GLU A 81 -10.98 3.72 7.94
N PHE A 82 -10.34 3.79 9.09
CA PHE A 82 -9.85 2.60 9.79
C PHE A 82 -11.00 1.71 10.28
N MET A 83 -12.08 2.33 10.79
CA MET A 83 -13.28 1.59 11.21
C MET A 83 -13.94 0.87 10.05
N ALA A 84 -13.92 1.45 8.85
CA ALA A 84 -14.42 0.78 7.65
C ALA A 84 -13.62 -0.48 7.32
N ILE A 85 -12.31 -0.45 7.51
CA ILE A 85 -11.46 -1.65 7.35
C ILE A 85 -11.81 -2.70 8.40
N CYS A 86 -11.98 -2.30 9.66
CA CYS A 86 -12.39 -3.23 10.73
C CYS A 86 -13.75 -3.87 10.43
N LYS A 87 -14.71 -3.10 9.93
CA LYS A 87 -16.01 -3.61 9.52
C LYS A 87 -15.86 -4.63 8.39
N ALA A 88 -15.01 -4.34 7.41
CA ALA A 88 -14.74 -5.29 6.32
C ALA A 88 -14.09 -6.58 6.83
N MET A 89 -13.24 -6.53 7.85
CA MET A 89 -12.71 -7.73 8.51
C MET A 89 -13.81 -8.60 9.11
N LEU A 90 -14.76 -7.97 9.79
CA LEU A 90 -15.90 -8.69 10.38
C LEU A 90 -16.80 -9.32 9.31
N GLU A 91 -17.06 -8.61 8.23
CA GLU A 91 -17.92 -9.08 7.14
C GLU A 91 -17.27 -10.18 6.30
N SER A 92 -15.98 -10.08 6.03
CA SER A 92 -15.26 -11.03 5.17
C SER A 92 -14.67 -12.22 5.91
N GLY A 93 -14.43 -12.10 7.21
CA GLY A 93 -13.68 -13.07 7.99
C GLY A 93 -12.17 -13.06 7.71
N ILE A 94 -11.67 -12.14 6.87
CA ILE A 94 -10.24 -12.01 6.55
C ILE A 94 -9.61 -11.04 7.55
N THR A 95 -8.62 -11.53 8.30
CA THR A 95 -7.87 -10.71 9.27
C THR A 95 -6.40 -10.65 8.87
N PRO A 96 -5.83 -9.44 8.77
CA PRO A 96 -4.40 -9.29 8.52
C PRO A 96 -3.55 -9.80 9.69
#